data_61aac33428d91ce63b20317907a37b91
#
_entry.id   61aac33428d91ce63b20317907a37b91
#
_cell.length_a   1.000
_cell.length_b   1.000
_cell.length_c   1.000
_cell.angle_alpha   90.00
_cell.angle_beta   90.00
_cell.angle_gamma   90.00
#
_symmetry.space_group_name_H-M   'P 1'
#
loop_
_entity.id
_entity.type
_entity.pdbx_description
1 polymer ?
#
loop_
_entity_poly.entity_id
_entity_poly.type
_entity_poly.pdbx_seq_one_letter_code
_entity_poly.pdbx_strand_id
1 'polypeptide(L)'
;MTANDREVSALFLDFSRRKLLGQYWPRLRKCVESLTVEQVWSRPNAASNSVGNLLLHLDGNVRQWLVTSFNRQEDRRDRPSEFDAPELLPVSVLLDRLDRTMREASDVLARLTEADLLAPYEIQGYPVRGLDAVYQVVEHFGLHYGQISYITKTLSGKDLGFYSELSKTGRREEQVAVRVP
;
A
#
# COMPACT_ATOMS: atom_id res chain seq x y z
N MET A 1 24.66 -14.93 15.03
CA MET A 1 23.50 -13.99 15.07
C MET A 1 23.55 -13.21 16.37
N THR A 2 23.74 -11.94 16.30
CA THR A 2 23.85 -11.06 17.46
C THR A 2 22.45 -10.61 17.92
N ALA A 3 22.30 -10.20 19.18
CA ALA A 3 21.04 -9.61 19.68
C ALA A 3 20.64 -8.39 18.84
N ASN A 4 21.60 -7.67 18.28
CA ASN A 4 21.44 -6.48 17.46
C ASN A 4 20.72 -6.78 16.10
N ASP A 5 20.99 -7.95 15.50
CA ASP A 5 20.41 -8.32 14.19
C ASP A 5 18.89 -8.58 14.33
N ARG A 6 18.48 -9.20 15.43
CA ARG A 6 17.04 -9.42 15.73
C ARG A 6 16.31 -8.13 16.00
N GLU A 7 16.94 -7.16 16.63
CA GLU A 7 16.37 -5.86 16.91
C GLU A 7 16.12 -5.06 15.61
N VAL A 8 17.07 -5.05 14.67
CA VAL A 8 16.92 -4.38 13.36
C VAL A 8 15.77 -4.98 12.56
N SER A 9 15.67 -6.32 12.52
CA SER A 9 14.58 -7.00 11.82
C SER A 9 13.20 -6.68 12.42
N ALA A 10 13.11 -6.64 13.74
CA ALA A 10 11.88 -6.28 14.45
C ALA A 10 11.48 -4.82 14.19
N LEU A 11 12.42 -3.89 14.22
CA LEU A 11 12.20 -2.46 13.91
C LEU A 11 11.75 -2.27 12.47
N PHE A 12 12.36 -2.98 11.51
CA PHE A 12 11.96 -2.93 10.10
C PHE A 12 10.52 -3.40 9.90
N LEU A 13 10.15 -4.54 10.49
CA LEU A 13 8.78 -5.08 10.39
C LEU A 13 7.76 -4.17 11.07
N ASP A 14 8.07 -3.66 12.26
CA ASP A 14 7.20 -2.72 12.97
C ASP A 14 6.99 -1.43 12.18
N PHE A 15 8.05 -0.85 11.63
CA PHE A 15 7.94 0.35 10.82
C PHE A 15 7.16 0.10 9.53
N SER A 16 7.40 -1.04 8.86
CA SER A 16 6.66 -1.46 7.66
C SER A 16 5.15 -1.59 7.94
N ARG A 17 4.78 -2.21 9.06
CA ARG A 17 3.37 -2.31 9.50
C ARG A 17 2.76 -0.94 9.76
N ARG A 18 3.45 -0.08 10.51
CA ARG A 18 2.96 1.28 10.81
C ARG A 18 2.78 2.10 9.53
N LYS A 19 3.69 2.01 8.58
CA LYS A 19 3.57 2.71 7.30
C LYS A 19 2.39 2.18 6.48
N LEU A 20 2.35 0.88 6.24
CA LEU A 20 1.36 0.26 5.37
C LEU A 20 -0.05 0.32 5.96
N LEU A 21 -0.20 -0.18 7.20
CA LEU A 21 -1.52 -0.38 7.85
C LEU A 21 -1.97 0.81 8.68
N GLY A 22 -1.03 1.54 9.30
CA GLY A 22 -1.34 2.66 10.18
C GLY A 22 -1.37 4.01 9.48
N GLN A 23 -0.72 4.14 8.31
CA GLN A 23 -0.64 5.42 7.61
C GLN A 23 -1.23 5.38 6.21
N TYR A 24 -0.71 4.51 5.32
CA TYR A 24 -1.09 4.54 3.90
C TYR A 24 -2.51 4.05 3.68
N TRP A 25 -2.86 2.88 4.20
CA TRP A 25 -4.19 2.31 4.02
C TRP A 25 -5.33 3.19 4.52
N PRO A 26 -5.33 3.70 5.77
CA PRO A 26 -6.40 4.58 6.24
C PRO A 26 -6.54 5.87 5.44
N ARG A 27 -5.41 6.44 5.01
CA ARG A 27 -5.42 7.66 4.19
C ARG A 27 -5.93 7.41 2.78
N LEU A 28 -5.50 6.29 2.15
CA LEU A 28 -5.99 5.87 0.84
C LEU A 28 -7.50 5.64 0.89
N ARG A 29 -7.99 4.91 1.88
CA ARG A 29 -9.42 4.69 2.10
C ARG A 29 -10.19 6.00 2.18
N LYS A 30 -9.73 6.96 2.98
CA LYS A 30 -10.33 8.30 3.07
C LYS A 30 -10.35 9.04 1.73
N CYS A 31 -9.28 8.92 0.92
CA CYS A 31 -9.27 9.47 -0.43
C CYS A 31 -10.41 8.89 -1.26
N VAL A 32 -10.49 7.58 -1.33
CA VAL A 32 -11.43 6.86 -2.20
C VAL A 32 -12.88 7.06 -1.76
N GLU A 33 -13.17 7.04 -0.46
CA GLU A 33 -14.51 7.32 0.11
C GLU A 33 -15.02 8.73 -0.19
N SER A 34 -14.15 9.66 -0.57
CA SER A 34 -14.54 11.03 -0.96
C SER A 34 -14.90 11.18 -2.44
N LEU A 35 -14.77 10.13 -3.24
CA LEU A 35 -15.01 10.12 -4.68
C LEU A 35 -16.31 9.40 -5.02
N THR A 36 -16.96 9.82 -6.12
CA THR A 36 -18.07 9.07 -6.72
C THR A 36 -17.54 7.87 -7.53
N VAL A 37 -18.41 6.93 -7.91
CA VAL A 37 -18.03 5.78 -8.75
C VAL A 37 -17.44 6.25 -10.08
N GLU A 38 -18.05 7.27 -10.71
CA GLU A 38 -17.60 7.86 -11.97
C GLU A 38 -16.20 8.48 -11.82
N GLN A 39 -15.95 9.16 -10.70
CA GLN A 39 -14.63 9.73 -10.40
C GLN A 39 -13.57 8.66 -10.16
N VAL A 40 -13.92 7.58 -9.47
CA VAL A 40 -13.01 6.43 -9.21
C VAL A 40 -12.58 5.78 -10.51
N TRP A 41 -13.46 5.71 -11.51
CA TRP A 41 -13.16 5.07 -12.80
C TRP A 41 -12.73 6.06 -13.90
N SER A 42 -12.75 7.36 -13.65
CA SER A 42 -12.32 8.35 -14.64
C SER A 42 -10.82 8.24 -14.91
N ARG A 43 -10.46 8.40 -16.19
CA ARG A 43 -9.07 8.48 -16.66
C ARG A 43 -8.87 9.83 -17.35
N PRO A 44 -7.81 10.58 -17.05
CA PRO A 44 -7.55 11.85 -17.74
C PRO A 44 -7.17 11.65 -19.22
N ASN A 45 -6.65 10.49 -19.57
CA ASN A 45 -6.31 10.06 -20.95
C ASN A 45 -6.13 8.55 -21.03
N ALA A 46 -5.98 8.01 -22.24
CA ALA A 46 -5.85 6.57 -22.47
C ALA A 46 -4.58 5.92 -21.86
N ALA A 47 -3.53 6.71 -21.62
CA ALA A 47 -2.28 6.21 -21.04
C ALA A 47 -2.29 6.20 -19.50
N SER A 48 -3.33 6.79 -18.88
CA SER A 48 -3.44 6.90 -17.42
C SER A 48 -4.35 5.83 -16.84
N ASN A 49 -4.04 5.37 -15.65
CA ASN A 49 -4.90 4.47 -14.89
C ASN A 49 -5.93 5.27 -14.08
N SER A 50 -7.11 4.70 -13.91
CA SER A 50 -8.10 5.20 -12.96
C SER A 50 -7.74 4.84 -11.52
N VAL A 51 -8.36 5.51 -10.54
CA VAL A 51 -8.25 5.12 -9.12
C VAL A 51 -8.72 3.67 -8.92
N GLY A 52 -9.78 3.25 -9.61
CA GLY A 52 -10.28 1.87 -9.57
C GLY A 52 -9.23 0.84 -10.02
N ASN A 53 -8.54 1.10 -11.14
CA ASN A 53 -7.45 0.25 -11.60
C ASN A 53 -6.30 0.19 -10.57
N LEU A 54 -5.93 1.33 -9.98
CA LEU A 54 -4.88 1.38 -8.96
C LEU A 54 -5.26 0.62 -7.68
N LEU A 55 -6.54 0.61 -7.28
CA LEU A 55 -7.02 -0.18 -6.15
C LEU A 55 -6.94 -1.68 -6.43
N LEU A 56 -7.37 -2.13 -7.62
CA LEU A 56 -7.24 -3.52 -8.04
C LEU A 56 -5.77 -3.94 -8.10
N HIS A 57 -4.92 -3.05 -8.62
CA HIS A 57 -3.49 -3.27 -8.71
C HIS A 57 -2.81 -3.39 -7.34
N LEU A 58 -3.17 -2.54 -6.38
CA LEU A 58 -2.68 -2.62 -5.00
C LEU A 58 -3.14 -3.89 -4.30
N ASP A 59 -4.40 -4.29 -4.48
CA ASP A 59 -4.91 -5.56 -3.95
C ASP A 59 -4.10 -6.74 -4.49
N GLY A 60 -3.95 -6.84 -5.80
CA GLY A 60 -3.16 -7.89 -6.44
C GLY A 60 -1.69 -7.90 -6.02
N ASN A 61 -1.07 -6.72 -5.89
CA ASN A 61 0.33 -6.59 -5.48
C ASN A 61 0.55 -7.04 -4.03
N VAL A 62 -0.22 -6.49 -3.07
CA VAL A 62 -0.10 -6.85 -1.65
C VAL A 62 -0.38 -8.35 -1.45
N ARG A 63 -1.41 -8.88 -2.12
CA ARG A 63 -1.74 -10.30 -2.05
C ARG A 63 -0.60 -11.17 -2.54
N GLN A 64 -0.07 -10.89 -3.72
CA GLN A 64 1.01 -11.68 -4.32
C GLN A 64 2.30 -11.62 -3.48
N TRP A 65 2.78 -10.41 -3.19
CA TRP A 65 4.09 -10.19 -2.60
C TRP A 65 4.16 -10.49 -1.09
N LEU A 66 3.06 -10.31 -0.34
CA LEU A 66 3.01 -10.63 1.08
C LEU A 66 2.21 -11.90 1.36
N VAL A 67 0.91 -11.90 1.01
CA VAL A 67 0.02 -12.97 1.47
C VAL A 67 0.38 -14.30 0.84
N THR A 68 0.40 -14.37 -0.49
CA THR A 68 0.65 -15.59 -1.24
C THR A 68 2.08 -16.10 -1.01
N SER A 69 3.08 -15.22 -1.14
CA SER A 69 4.48 -15.61 -1.07
C SER A 69 4.89 -16.12 0.32
N PHE A 70 4.54 -15.40 1.40
CA PHE A 70 4.92 -15.83 2.75
C PHE A 70 4.05 -16.98 3.31
N ASN A 71 2.87 -17.23 2.73
CA ASN A 71 2.06 -18.42 3.00
C ASN A 71 2.42 -19.61 2.10
N ARG A 72 3.34 -19.41 1.14
CA ARG A 72 3.74 -20.43 0.15
C ARG A 72 2.53 -21.00 -0.61
N GLN A 73 1.58 -20.14 -0.94
CA GLN A 73 0.40 -20.50 -1.72
C GLN A 73 0.67 -20.38 -3.22
N GLU A 74 -0.14 -21.03 -4.04
CA GLU A 74 -0.11 -20.86 -5.48
C GLU A 74 -0.48 -19.42 -5.85
N ASP A 75 0.35 -18.77 -6.69
CA ASP A 75 0.07 -17.46 -7.22
C ASP A 75 -0.95 -17.55 -8.37
N ARG A 76 -2.10 -16.89 -8.18
CA ARG A 76 -3.20 -16.84 -9.15
C ARG A 76 -3.50 -15.41 -9.61
N ARG A 77 -2.52 -14.50 -9.47
CA ARG A 77 -2.70 -13.12 -9.88
C ARG A 77 -2.83 -12.99 -11.39
N ASP A 78 -3.92 -12.39 -11.82
CA ASP A 78 -4.11 -11.93 -13.20
C ASP A 78 -3.89 -10.41 -13.27
N ARG A 79 -2.63 -9.99 -13.44
CA ARG A 79 -2.27 -8.57 -13.48
C ARG A 79 -2.90 -7.80 -14.65
N PRO A 80 -3.03 -8.33 -15.88
CA PRO A 80 -3.73 -7.65 -16.96
C PRO A 80 -5.15 -7.23 -16.60
N SER A 81 -5.93 -8.11 -15.95
CA SER A 81 -7.32 -7.81 -15.57
C SER A 81 -7.47 -6.62 -14.60
N GLU A 82 -6.41 -6.27 -13.86
CA GLU A 82 -6.40 -5.10 -12.96
C GLU A 82 -6.55 -3.78 -13.73
N PHE A 83 -6.11 -3.74 -14.98
CA PHE A 83 -6.10 -2.55 -15.84
C PHE A 83 -7.18 -2.56 -16.92
N ASP A 84 -7.64 -3.74 -17.30
CA ASP A 84 -8.66 -3.96 -18.34
C ASP A 84 -10.06 -4.18 -17.76
N ALA A 85 -10.29 -3.79 -16.49
CA ALA A 85 -11.56 -4.01 -15.79
C ALA A 85 -12.75 -3.55 -16.66
N PRO A 86 -13.58 -4.49 -17.17
CA PRO A 86 -14.65 -4.17 -18.13
C PRO A 86 -15.88 -3.57 -17.45
N GLU A 87 -16.00 -3.72 -16.14
CA GLU A 87 -17.14 -3.25 -15.36
C GLU A 87 -16.70 -2.24 -14.28
N LEU A 88 -17.53 -1.21 -14.09
CA LEU A 88 -17.33 -0.20 -13.06
C LEU A 88 -17.77 -0.77 -11.70
N LEU A 89 -16.87 -1.45 -11.01
CA LEU A 89 -17.15 -1.98 -9.68
C LEU A 89 -17.51 -0.84 -8.71
N PRO A 90 -18.51 -1.04 -7.82
CA PRO A 90 -18.81 -0.10 -6.76
C PRO A 90 -17.61 0.16 -5.85
N VAL A 91 -17.49 1.39 -5.36
CA VAL A 91 -16.40 1.80 -4.45
C VAL A 91 -16.30 0.89 -3.23
N SER A 92 -17.44 0.51 -2.63
CA SER A 92 -17.49 -0.41 -1.49
C SER A 92 -16.86 -1.77 -1.81
N VAL A 93 -17.12 -2.33 -2.99
CA VAL A 93 -16.55 -3.61 -3.41
C VAL A 93 -15.02 -3.55 -3.54
N LEU A 94 -14.50 -2.46 -4.13
CA LEU A 94 -13.05 -2.24 -4.24
C LEU A 94 -12.39 -2.10 -2.88
N LEU A 95 -12.99 -1.30 -1.98
CA LEU A 95 -12.48 -1.09 -0.64
C LEU A 95 -12.56 -2.36 0.23
N ASP A 96 -13.65 -3.11 0.17
CA ASP A 96 -13.82 -4.35 0.93
C ASP A 96 -12.85 -5.45 0.46
N ARG A 97 -12.56 -5.48 -0.84
CA ARG A 97 -11.58 -6.40 -1.42
C ARG A 97 -10.17 -6.09 -0.89
N LEU A 98 -9.73 -4.85 -1.03
CA LEU A 98 -8.42 -4.43 -0.54
C LEU A 98 -8.31 -4.53 0.99
N ASP A 99 -9.38 -4.21 1.74
CA ASP A 99 -9.39 -4.32 3.20
C ASP A 99 -9.17 -5.76 3.69
N ARG A 100 -9.76 -6.76 3.02
CA ARG A 100 -9.48 -8.17 3.32
C ARG A 100 -8.02 -8.51 3.11
N THR A 101 -7.45 -8.10 1.98
CA THR A 101 -6.03 -8.33 1.67
C THR A 101 -5.11 -7.63 2.67
N MET A 102 -5.46 -6.42 3.11
CA MET A 102 -4.70 -5.69 4.13
C MET A 102 -4.74 -6.36 5.51
N ARG A 103 -5.85 -6.97 5.90
CA ARG A 103 -5.93 -7.78 7.14
C ARG A 103 -5.04 -9.02 7.03
N GLU A 104 -5.14 -9.78 5.95
CA GLU A 104 -4.28 -10.95 5.72
C GLU A 104 -2.79 -10.55 5.71
N ALA A 105 -2.43 -9.42 5.07
CA ALA A 105 -1.08 -8.88 5.10
C ALA A 105 -0.63 -8.48 6.50
N SER A 106 -1.54 -7.92 7.33
CA SER A 106 -1.27 -7.62 8.74
C SER A 106 -0.88 -8.88 9.52
N ASP A 107 -1.64 -9.96 9.33
CA ASP A 107 -1.39 -11.24 10.00
C ASP A 107 -0.06 -11.86 9.54
N VAL A 108 0.26 -11.75 8.25
CA VAL A 108 1.57 -12.16 7.72
C VAL A 108 2.68 -11.38 8.40
N LEU A 109 2.67 -10.04 8.30
CA LEU A 109 3.71 -9.17 8.87
C LEU A 109 3.89 -9.34 10.39
N ALA A 110 2.81 -9.69 11.12
CA ALA A 110 2.87 -9.89 12.57
C ALA A 110 3.67 -11.11 12.99
N ARG A 111 3.80 -12.13 12.12
CA ARG A 111 4.46 -13.42 12.43
C ARG A 111 5.80 -13.61 11.73
N LEU A 112 6.20 -12.70 10.83
CA LEU A 112 7.49 -12.81 10.15
C LEU A 112 8.64 -12.70 11.14
N THR A 113 9.63 -13.53 10.89
CA THR A 113 10.89 -13.58 11.64
C THR A 113 12.05 -13.06 10.79
N GLU A 114 13.20 -12.84 11.42
CA GLU A 114 14.44 -12.54 10.70
C GLU A 114 14.78 -13.62 9.67
N ALA A 115 14.55 -14.91 10.00
CA ALA A 115 14.78 -16.01 9.07
C ALA A 115 13.91 -15.89 7.82
N ASP A 116 12.65 -15.46 7.95
CA ASP A 116 11.76 -15.21 6.82
C ASP A 116 12.25 -14.03 5.97
N LEU A 117 12.74 -12.96 6.59
CA LEU A 117 13.30 -11.80 5.88
C LEU A 117 14.56 -12.15 5.07
N LEU A 118 15.37 -13.06 5.57
CA LEU A 118 16.60 -13.50 4.91
C LEU A 118 16.38 -14.64 3.90
N ALA A 119 15.26 -15.34 3.98
CA ALA A 119 14.94 -16.45 3.09
C ALA A 119 14.78 -16.00 1.63
N PRO A 120 15.17 -16.86 0.66
CA PRO A 120 14.92 -16.60 -0.75
C PRO A 120 13.46 -16.91 -1.11
N TYR A 121 12.92 -16.08 -1.99
CA TYR A 121 11.60 -16.23 -2.64
C TYR A 121 11.75 -16.01 -4.14
N GLU A 122 10.79 -16.54 -4.91
CA GLU A 122 10.60 -16.20 -6.31
C GLU A 122 9.21 -15.59 -6.46
N ILE A 123 9.16 -14.31 -6.84
CA ILE A 123 7.90 -13.55 -6.94
C ILE A 123 7.87 -12.84 -8.29
N GLN A 124 6.85 -13.10 -9.10
CA GLN A 124 6.74 -12.58 -10.47
C GLN A 124 7.96 -12.94 -11.36
N GLY A 125 8.62 -14.08 -11.12
CA GLY A 125 9.83 -14.48 -11.83
C GLY A 125 11.11 -13.76 -11.36
N TYR A 126 11.03 -12.94 -10.30
CA TYR A 126 12.19 -12.28 -9.71
C TYR A 126 12.69 -13.05 -8.49
N PRO A 127 13.99 -13.39 -8.43
CA PRO A 127 14.61 -13.90 -7.22
C PRO A 127 14.80 -12.74 -6.23
N VAL A 128 14.18 -12.83 -5.06
CA VAL A 128 14.22 -11.81 -4.02
C VAL A 128 14.37 -12.43 -2.64
N ARG A 129 14.77 -11.64 -1.64
CA ARG A 129 14.68 -12.01 -0.23
C ARG A 129 13.36 -11.55 0.36
N GLY A 130 12.96 -12.12 1.48
CA GLY A 130 11.76 -11.70 2.19
C GLY A 130 11.78 -10.22 2.56
N LEU A 131 12.95 -9.68 2.94
CA LEU A 131 13.13 -8.24 3.19
C LEU A 131 12.78 -7.40 1.98
N ASP A 132 13.27 -7.80 0.78
CA ASP A 132 12.98 -7.10 -0.47
C ASP A 132 11.49 -7.13 -0.78
N ALA A 133 10.82 -8.28 -0.52
CA ALA A 133 9.39 -8.42 -0.74
C ALA A 133 8.56 -7.49 0.17
N VAL A 134 8.91 -7.41 1.45
CA VAL A 134 8.23 -6.48 2.40
C VAL A 134 8.47 -5.04 2.01
N TYR A 135 9.71 -4.66 1.71
CA TYR A 135 10.06 -3.30 1.30
C TYR A 135 9.35 -2.89 0.01
N GLN A 136 9.35 -3.78 -1.00
CA GLN A 136 8.67 -3.59 -2.27
C GLN A 136 7.19 -3.25 -2.07
N VAL A 137 6.49 -3.97 -1.19
CA VAL A 137 5.06 -3.69 -0.95
C VAL A 137 4.85 -2.33 -0.29
N VAL A 138 5.66 -1.99 0.71
CA VAL A 138 5.52 -0.70 1.43
C VAL A 138 5.81 0.48 0.51
N GLU A 139 6.88 0.40 -0.27
CA GLU A 139 7.29 1.43 -1.24
C GLU A 139 6.23 1.58 -2.34
N HIS A 140 5.85 0.48 -2.98
CA HIS A 140 4.89 0.43 -4.07
C HIS A 140 3.49 0.94 -3.65
N PHE A 141 3.05 0.54 -2.45
CA PHE A 141 1.80 1.06 -1.89
C PHE A 141 1.88 2.57 -1.64
N GLY A 142 3.00 3.05 -1.13
CA GLY A 142 3.26 4.48 -0.91
C GLY A 142 3.24 5.29 -2.20
N LEU A 143 3.85 4.75 -3.28
CA LEU A 143 3.84 5.35 -4.62
C LEU A 143 2.42 5.53 -5.15
N HIS A 144 1.62 4.46 -5.14
CA HIS A 144 0.24 4.51 -5.64
C HIS A 144 -0.70 5.27 -4.71
N TYR A 145 -0.50 5.22 -3.39
CA TYR A 145 -1.22 6.09 -2.47
C TYR A 145 -0.99 7.57 -2.81
N GLY A 146 0.24 7.96 -3.12
CA GLY A 146 0.58 9.32 -3.56
C GLY A 146 -0.18 9.73 -4.83
N GLN A 147 -0.23 8.84 -5.83
CA GLN A 147 -1.00 9.05 -7.07
C GLN A 147 -2.50 9.20 -6.78
N ILE A 148 -3.09 8.29 -6.02
CA ILE A 148 -4.52 8.33 -5.65
C ILE A 148 -4.84 9.61 -4.87
N SER A 149 -4.00 9.99 -3.92
CA SER A 149 -4.18 11.23 -3.14
C SER A 149 -4.14 12.48 -4.02
N TYR A 150 -3.23 12.51 -4.99
CA TYR A 150 -3.14 13.62 -5.96
C TYR A 150 -4.38 13.67 -6.86
N ILE A 151 -4.79 12.54 -7.44
CA ILE A 151 -6.00 12.44 -8.28
C ILE A 151 -7.24 12.87 -7.48
N THR A 152 -7.38 12.38 -6.24
CA THR A 152 -8.51 12.74 -5.38
C THR A 152 -8.61 14.24 -5.15
N LYS A 153 -7.49 14.92 -4.83
CA LYS A 153 -7.48 16.37 -4.65
C LYS A 153 -7.82 17.11 -5.93
N THR A 154 -7.32 16.65 -7.07
CA THR A 154 -7.61 17.23 -8.38
C THR A 154 -9.10 17.14 -8.74
N LEU A 155 -9.72 15.98 -8.49
CA LEU A 155 -11.14 15.76 -8.80
C LEU A 155 -12.10 16.39 -7.80
N SER A 156 -11.76 16.39 -6.51
CA SER A 156 -12.66 16.87 -5.45
C SER A 156 -12.46 18.35 -5.11
N GLY A 157 -11.30 18.93 -5.40
CA GLY A 157 -10.91 20.28 -4.97
C GLY A 157 -10.78 20.45 -3.46
N LYS A 158 -10.77 19.34 -2.68
CA LYS A 158 -10.80 19.36 -1.21
C LYS A 158 -9.44 19.08 -0.60
N ASP A 159 -9.12 19.75 0.52
CA ASP A 159 -8.05 19.32 1.40
C ASP A 159 -8.49 18.08 2.19
N LEU A 160 -7.69 17.04 2.13
CA LEU A 160 -7.94 15.77 2.83
C LEU A 160 -7.59 15.83 4.33
N GLY A 161 -6.98 16.92 4.80
CA GLY A 161 -6.69 17.18 6.20
C GLY A 161 -5.66 16.24 6.84
N PHE A 162 -4.79 15.57 6.05
CA PHE A 162 -3.82 14.60 6.58
C PHE A 162 -2.72 15.21 7.46
N TYR A 163 -2.55 16.53 7.37
CA TYR A 163 -1.52 17.29 8.09
C TYR A 163 -2.08 18.47 8.87
N SER A 164 -3.40 18.49 9.13
CA SER A 164 -4.07 19.58 9.81
C SER A 164 -3.49 19.88 11.20
N GLU A 165 -3.03 18.87 11.93
CA GLU A 165 -2.42 19.03 13.26
C GLU A 165 -1.05 19.72 13.18
N LEU A 166 -0.27 19.48 12.12
CA LEU A 166 1.02 20.15 11.90
C LEU A 166 0.85 21.63 11.61
N SER A 167 -0.26 22.00 10.95
CA SER A 167 -0.56 23.40 10.62
C SER A 167 -1.03 24.21 11.83
N LYS A 168 -1.68 23.57 12.80
CA LYS A 168 -2.21 24.22 14.00
C LYS A 168 -1.15 24.57 15.04
N THR A 169 -0.01 23.90 15.05
CA THR A 169 0.96 23.98 16.15
C THR A 169 2.13 24.94 15.91
N GLY A 170 2.18 25.65 14.77
CA GLY A 170 3.31 26.58 14.45
C GLY A 170 4.70 25.93 14.40
N ARG A 171 4.79 24.61 14.62
CA ARG A 171 6.05 23.87 14.73
C ARG A 171 6.63 23.44 13.37
N ARG A 172 6.26 24.08 12.29
CA ARG A 172 6.74 23.68 10.95
C ARG A 172 8.24 23.87 10.74
N GLU A 173 8.86 24.80 11.45
CA GLU A 173 10.29 25.13 11.24
C GLU A 173 11.24 24.29 12.09
N GLU A 174 10.89 23.93 13.32
CA GLU A 174 11.77 23.15 14.20
C GLU A 174 11.74 21.64 13.97
N GLN A 175 10.64 21.07 13.45
CA GLN A 175 10.51 19.62 13.27
C GLN A 175 10.92 19.11 11.89
N VAL A 176 11.05 19.97 10.89
CA VAL A 176 11.57 19.59 9.56
C VAL A 176 13.07 19.27 9.62
N ALA A 177 13.81 19.84 10.56
CA ALA A 177 15.24 19.59 10.72
C ALA A 177 15.58 18.20 11.33
N VAL A 178 14.60 17.48 11.91
CA VAL A 178 14.85 16.24 12.68
C VAL A 178 14.05 15.03 12.18
N ARG A 179 13.12 15.20 11.22
CA ARG A 179 12.30 14.11 10.68
C ARG A 179 12.42 14.03 9.17
N VAL A 180 13.55 13.51 8.71
CA VAL A 180 13.56 12.79 7.44
C VAL A 180 12.71 11.55 7.65
N PRO A 181 11.73 11.27 6.76
CA PRO A 181 10.81 10.17 6.92
C PRO A 181 11.48 8.81 6.97
#